data_39980eedf38f0c1f38103739e1b42545
#
_entry.id   39980eedf38f0c1f38103739e1b42545
#
_cell.length_a   1.000
_cell.length_b   1.000
_cell.length_c   1.000
_cell.angle_alpha   90.00
_cell.angle_beta   90.00
_cell.angle_gamma   90.00
#
_symmetry.space_group_name_H-M   'P 1'
#
loop_
_entity.id
_entity.type
_entity.pdbx_description
1 polymer ?
#
loop_
_entity_poly.entity_id
_entity_poly.type
_entity_poly.pdbx_seq_one_letter_code
_entity_poly.pdbx_strand_id
1 'polypeptide(L)'
;MAVHFAALYGVDYDMDLIHHWIDHYRAFHFDHYKVWVHSGRGDQGTDVARNVSTEALEIFREAGFNPSIVHGEFRDGSLRHGLMTSHASFLPARDHLVTADSDEFHDMPPDYKEMIADHDIIHGYMIDRYDDTLHDAIEGLPLMAHYPIEGLVIRKVCDTFGVQARCDNHFANKIMACRCGIPVNFIGSHCLVDSLKHGTFDPGLDVLRDQRVLHFTWRSTILDRMAGKTYFKAELLWYVQKFFGGGDKPHPAVLRKHEWQLEVQEAKGWVPCQATT
;
A
#
# COMPACT_ATOMS: atom_id res chain seq x y z
N MET A 1 5.30 -5.92 -27.09
CA MET A 1 5.14 -5.18 -25.84
C MET A 1 4.32 -6.07 -24.91
N ALA A 2 4.84 -6.34 -23.73
CA ALA A 2 4.15 -7.12 -22.71
C ALA A 2 3.81 -6.22 -21.51
N VAL A 3 2.75 -6.56 -20.77
CA VAL A 3 2.37 -5.93 -19.50
C VAL A 3 2.66 -6.92 -18.39
N HIS A 4 3.58 -6.54 -17.51
CA HIS A 4 4.00 -7.31 -16.35
C HIS A 4 3.32 -6.75 -15.10
N PHE A 5 2.77 -7.62 -14.29
CA PHE A 5 2.30 -7.27 -12.95
C PHE A 5 3.30 -7.74 -11.91
N ALA A 6 3.71 -6.88 -11.00
CA ALA A 6 4.59 -7.24 -9.89
C ALA A 6 4.16 -6.59 -8.58
N ALA A 7 4.11 -7.37 -7.50
CA ALA A 7 3.69 -6.90 -6.19
C ALA A 7 4.51 -7.52 -5.05
N LEU A 8 4.71 -6.75 -3.98
CA LEU A 8 5.12 -7.26 -2.69
C LEU A 8 3.87 -7.42 -1.82
N TYR A 9 3.47 -8.66 -1.56
CA TYR A 9 2.26 -8.99 -0.82
C TYR A 9 2.56 -9.27 0.65
N GLY A 10 2.04 -8.44 1.55
CA GLY A 10 2.26 -8.54 2.98
C GLY A 10 1.27 -9.49 3.66
N VAL A 11 1.70 -10.71 4.02
CA VAL A 11 0.81 -11.71 4.61
C VAL A 11 0.50 -11.49 6.09
N ASP A 12 1.26 -10.65 6.77
CA ASP A 12 1.06 -10.43 8.21
C ASP A 12 -0.26 -9.73 8.54
N TYR A 13 -0.82 -8.98 7.56
CA TYR A 13 -1.98 -8.12 7.76
C TYR A 13 -3.05 -8.22 6.68
N ASP A 14 -2.75 -8.84 5.52
CA ASP A 14 -3.60 -8.77 4.35
C ASP A 14 -4.05 -10.15 3.82
N MET A 15 -3.92 -11.23 4.62
CA MET A 15 -4.35 -12.57 4.22
C MET A 15 -5.85 -12.66 3.93
N ASP A 16 -6.66 -11.88 4.63
CA ASP A 16 -8.10 -11.79 4.41
C ASP A 16 -8.49 -11.18 3.05
N LEU A 17 -7.55 -10.45 2.41
CA LEU A 17 -7.75 -9.88 1.07
C LEU A 17 -7.23 -10.77 -0.07
N ILE A 18 -6.49 -11.84 0.21
CA ILE A 18 -5.69 -12.54 -0.80
C ILE A 18 -6.52 -13.03 -2.00
N HIS A 19 -7.68 -13.64 -1.77
CA HIS A 19 -8.54 -14.14 -2.84
C HIS A 19 -9.18 -12.99 -3.64
N HIS A 20 -9.67 -11.96 -2.96
CA HIS A 20 -10.21 -10.76 -3.60
C HIS A 20 -9.16 -10.06 -4.48
N TRP A 21 -7.94 -9.95 -3.97
CA TRP A 21 -6.83 -9.31 -4.66
C TRP A 21 -6.40 -10.10 -5.91
N ILE A 22 -6.31 -11.42 -5.78
CA ILE A 22 -6.00 -12.31 -6.90
C ILE A 22 -7.06 -12.19 -8.00
N ASP A 23 -8.33 -12.32 -7.64
CA ASP A 23 -9.45 -12.28 -8.60
C ASP A 23 -9.49 -10.94 -9.32
N HIS A 24 -9.27 -9.84 -8.57
CA HIS A 24 -9.24 -8.50 -9.13
C HIS A 24 -8.15 -8.33 -10.19
N TYR A 25 -6.89 -8.67 -9.87
CA TYR A 25 -5.79 -8.46 -10.81
C TYR A 25 -5.76 -9.48 -11.94
N ARG A 26 -6.27 -10.70 -11.74
CA ARG A 26 -6.44 -11.67 -12.83
C ARG A 26 -7.45 -11.22 -13.88
N ALA A 27 -8.45 -10.47 -13.48
CA ALA A 27 -9.46 -9.96 -14.41
C ALA A 27 -8.90 -9.04 -15.51
N PHE A 28 -7.73 -8.44 -15.29
CA PHE A 28 -7.06 -7.59 -16.29
C PHE A 28 -6.19 -8.37 -17.31
N HIS A 29 -6.02 -9.69 -17.16
CA HIS A 29 -5.32 -10.55 -18.10
C HIS A 29 -3.93 -10.06 -18.51
N PHE A 30 -3.11 -9.61 -17.55
CA PHE A 30 -1.71 -9.23 -17.78
C PHE A 30 -0.91 -10.42 -18.31
N ASP A 31 0.19 -10.17 -19.04
CA ASP A 31 0.99 -11.23 -19.66
C ASP A 31 1.81 -12.04 -18.65
N HIS A 32 2.23 -11.38 -17.57
CA HIS A 32 3.06 -12.00 -16.53
C HIS A 32 2.67 -11.49 -15.15
N TYR A 33 2.71 -12.40 -14.18
CA TYR A 33 2.39 -12.10 -12.78
C TYR A 33 3.53 -12.52 -11.87
N LYS A 34 4.20 -11.58 -11.22
CA LYS A 34 5.23 -11.81 -10.21
C LYS A 34 4.74 -11.31 -8.85
N VAL A 35 4.82 -12.19 -7.82
CA VAL A 35 4.49 -11.79 -6.45
C VAL A 35 5.63 -12.21 -5.51
N TRP A 36 6.07 -11.28 -4.67
CA TRP A 36 6.90 -11.60 -3.53
C TRP A 36 6.01 -11.65 -2.29
N VAL A 37 5.87 -12.84 -1.74
CA VAL A 37 5.14 -13.08 -0.48
C VAL A 37 6.06 -12.69 0.67
N HIS A 38 5.67 -11.68 1.44
CA HIS A 38 6.49 -11.09 2.48
C HIS A 38 5.86 -11.24 3.86
N SER A 39 6.65 -11.69 4.83
CA SER A 39 6.32 -11.63 6.25
C SER A 39 7.47 -10.97 7.02
N GLY A 40 7.18 -9.85 7.67
CA GLY A 40 8.11 -9.18 8.58
C GLY A 40 8.30 -9.94 9.90
N ARG A 41 7.38 -10.84 10.22
CA ARG A 41 7.47 -11.71 11.41
C ARG A 41 8.34 -12.94 11.18
N GLY A 42 8.69 -13.25 9.93
CA GLY A 42 9.50 -14.43 9.57
C GLY A 42 10.89 -14.46 10.18
N ASP A 43 11.46 -13.31 10.49
CA ASP A 43 12.77 -13.19 11.16
C ASP A 43 12.71 -13.62 12.64
N GLN A 44 11.52 -13.74 13.22
CA GLN A 44 11.34 -14.22 14.59
C GLN A 44 11.24 -15.75 14.70
N GLY A 45 11.40 -16.47 13.58
CA GLY A 45 11.52 -17.92 13.56
C GLY A 45 10.28 -18.70 14.01
N THR A 46 9.11 -18.06 14.08
CA THR A 46 7.89 -18.72 14.49
C THR A 46 7.34 -19.60 13.36
N ASP A 47 6.96 -20.83 13.69
CA ASP A 47 6.33 -21.77 12.73
C ASP A 47 5.06 -21.18 12.10
N VAL A 48 4.36 -20.29 12.82
CA VAL A 48 3.15 -19.60 12.35
C VAL A 48 3.44 -18.71 11.14
N ALA A 49 4.50 -17.86 11.19
CA ALA A 49 4.84 -16.98 10.06
C ALA A 49 5.27 -17.77 8.82
N ARG A 50 5.98 -18.89 9.00
CA ARG A 50 6.33 -19.80 7.91
C ARG A 50 5.11 -20.46 7.28
N ASN A 51 4.16 -20.90 8.08
CA ASN A 51 2.95 -21.55 7.62
C ASN A 51 2.09 -20.59 6.78
N VAL A 52 1.86 -19.36 7.26
CA VAL A 52 1.07 -18.34 6.54
C VAL A 52 1.75 -17.95 5.22
N SER A 53 3.07 -17.77 5.20
CA SER A 53 3.79 -17.46 3.96
C SER A 53 3.76 -18.62 2.96
N THR A 54 3.80 -19.86 3.44
CA THR A 54 3.71 -21.07 2.60
C THR A 54 2.30 -21.21 2.03
N GLU A 55 1.27 -21.01 2.84
CA GLU A 55 -0.12 -21.01 2.41
C GLU A 55 -0.36 -19.95 1.32
N ALA A 56 0.05 -18.71 1.54
CA ALA A 56 -0.07 -17.65 0.54
C ALA A 56 0.69 -17.99 -0.76
N LEU A 57 1.88 -18.60 -0.66
CA LEU A 57 2.65 -19.02 -1.82
C LEU A 57 1.86 -20.04 -2.66
N GLU A 58 1.21 -21.00 -2.01
CA GLU A 58 0.41 -22.03 -2.69
C GLU A 58 -0.81 -21.41 -3.36
N ILE A 59 -1.56 -20.56 -2.66
CA ILE A 59 -2.72 -19.83 -3.19
C ILE A 59 -2.31 -19.04 -4.46
N PHE A 60 -1.23 -18.26 -4.41
CA PHE A 60 -0.76 -17.52 -5.57
C PHE A 60 -0.34 -18.43 -6.73
N ARG A 61 0.32 -19.55 -6.45
CA ARG A 61 0.76 -20.50 -7.47
C ARG A 61 -0.43 -21.17 -8.16
N GLU A 62 -1.43 -21.61 -7.41
CA GLU A 62 -2.66 -22.18 -7.93
C GLU A 62 -3.44 -21.19 -8.79
N ALA A 63 -3.39 -19.90 -8.42
CA ALA A 63 -3.97 -18.83 -9.21
C ALA A 63 -3.17 -18.46 -10.48
N GLY A 64 -2.04 -19.11 -10.75
CA GLY A 64 -1.22 -18.88 -11.95
C GLY A 64 -0.22 -17.73 -11.85
N PHE A 65 0.02 -17.21 -10.63
CA PHE A 65 1.10 -16.24 -10.38
C PHE A 65 2.45 -16.97 -10.28
N ASN A 66 3.54 -16.19 -10.41
CA ASN A 66 4.90 -16.65 -10.11
C ASN A 66 5.35 -16.12 -8.73
N PRO A 67 4.99 -16.81 -7.63
CA PRO A 67 5.31 -16.33 -6.31
C PRO A 67 6.71 -16.74 -5.86
N SER A 68 7.29 -15.93 -4.95
CA SER A 68 8.49 -16.29 -4.17
C SER A 68 8.37 -15.72 -2.76
N ILE A 69 8.87 -16.44 -1.76
CA ILE A 69 8.90 -15.95 -0.39
C ILE A 69 10.10 -15.02 -0.21
N VAL A 70 9.89 -13.90 0.46
CA VAL A 70 10.92 -12.96 0.84
C VAL A 70 10.79 -12.68 2.34
N HIS A 71 11.89 -12.81 3.03
CA HIS A 71 12.00 -12.50 4.45
C HIS A 71 12.77 -11.20 4.65
N GLY A 72 12.48 -10.52 5.75
CA GLY A 72 13.18 -9.30 6.14
C GLY A 72 12.23 -8.24 6.67
N GLU A 73 12.78 -7.28 7.41
CA GLU A 73 11.99 -6.15 7.88
C GLU A 73 11.55 -5.26 6.70
N PHE A 74 10.28 -4.92 6.69
CA PHE A 74 9.76 -3.87 5.81
C PHE A 74 10.22 -2.50 6.37
N ARG A 75 11.48 -2.15 6.09
CA ARG A 75 12.06 -0.85 6.47
C ARG A 75 11.75 0.16 5.38
N ASP A 76 10.83 1.06 5.67
CA ASP A 76 10.59 2.28 4.86
C ASP A 76 10.35 2.02 3.37
N GLY A 77 9.83 0.84 3.03
CA GLY A 77 9.61 0.45 1.63
C GLY A 77 10.89 0.11 0.85
N SER A 78 12.07 0.12 1.48
CA SER A 78 13.34 -0.15 0.78
C SER A 78 13.41 -1.57 0.21
N LEU A 79 12.87 -2.57 0.91
CA LEU A 79 12.77 -3.93 0.41
C LEU A 79 11.94 -3.97 -0.88
N ARG A 80 10.76 -3.37 -0.88
CA ARG A 80 9.89 -3.26 -2.05
C ARG A 80 10.61 -2.55 -3.21
N HIS A 81 11.24 -1.42 -2.93
CA HIS A 81 12.01 -0.67 -3.92
C HIS A 81 13.11 -1.52 -4.56
N GLY A 82 13.90 -2.21 -3.77
CA GLY A 82 14.97 -3.08 -4.26
C GLY A 82 14.46 -4.20 -5.17
N LEU A 83 13.41 -4.91 -4.75
CA LEU A 83 12.80 -6.00 -5.52
C LEU A 83 12.20 -5.50 -6.83
N MET A 84 11.40 -4.43 -6.79
CA MET A 84 10.75 -3.85 -7.97
C MET A 84 11.76 -3.27 -8.96
N THR A 85 12.75 -2.51 -8.48
CA THR A 85 13.80 -1.94 -9.34
C THR A 85 14.63 -3.03 -9.98
N SER A 86 15.03 -4.05 -9.21
CA SER A 86 15.73 -5.20 -9.76
C SER A 86 14.90 -5.91 -10.83
N HIS A 87 13.62 -6.18 -10.55
CA HIS A 87 12.74 -6.82 -11.52
C HIS A 87 12.58 -5.98 -12.79
N ALA A 88 12.27 -4.69 -12.65
CA ALA A 88 12.10 -3.79 -13.78
C ALA A 88 13.35 -3.69 -14.67
N SER A 89 14.56 -3.79 -14.09
CA SER A 89 15.82 -3.73 -14.83
C SER A 89 16.05 -4.92 -15.79
N PHE A 90 15.36 -6.03 -15.59
CA PHE A 90 15.41 -7.20 -16.47
C PHE A 90 14.34 -7.21 -17.56
N LEU A 91 13.37 -6.27 -17.48
CA LEU A 91 12.29 -6.18 -18.46
C LEU A 91 12.72 -5.31 -19.65
N PRO A 92 12.25 -5.63 -20.88
CA PRO A 92 12.47 -4.76 -22.02
C PRO A 92 11.91 -3.34 -21.79
N ALA A 93 12.64 -2.31 -22.16
CA ALA A 93 12.23 -0.92 -21.96
C ALA A 93 10.89 -0.54 -22.62
N ARG A 94 10.45 -1.30 -23.61
CA ARG A 94 9.16 -1.12 -24.29
C ARG A 94 7.98 -1.76 -23.58
N ASP A 95 8.23 -2.61 -22.58
CA ASP A 95 7.19 -3.29 -21.83
C ASP A 95 6.72 -2.41 -20.68
N HIS A 96 5.61 -2.76 -20.03
CA HIS A 96 5.03 -2.01 -18.92
C HIS A 96 5.02 -2.85 -17.66
N LEU A 97 5.19 -2.15 -16.53
CA LEU A 97 5.12 -2.72 -15.19
C LEU A 97 3.96 -2.11 -14.43
N VAL A 98 3.01 -2.95 -14.00
CA VAL A 98 1.92 -2.62 -13.09
C VAL A 98 2.35 -3.00 -11.68
N THR A 99 2.10 -2.13 -10.71
CA THR A 99 2.44 -2.39 -9.30
C THR A 99 1.28 -2.02 -8.37
N ALA A 100 1.05 -2.85 -7.35
CA ALA A 100 0.08 -2.56 -6.29
C ALA A 100 0.62 -3.02 -4.93
N ASP A 101 0.11 -2.41 -3.86
CA ASP A 101 0.28 -2.94 -2.51
C ASP A 101 -0.81 -3.98 -2.22
N SER A 102 -0.65 -4.77 -1.16
CA SER A 102 -1.56 -5.89 -0.83
C SER A 102 -2.98 -5.44 -0.44
N ASP A 103 -3.14 -4.19 -0.06
CA ASP A 103 -4.42 -3.56 0.30
C ASP A 103 -4.93 -2.55 -0.74
N GLU A 104 -4.33 -2.53 -1.94
CA GLU A 104 -4.69 -1.63 -3.04
C GLU A 104 -5.32 -2.38 -4.21
N PHE A 105 -6.37 -1.80 -4.79
CA PHE A 105 -7.10 -2.33 -5.93
C PHE A 105 -7.29 -1.23 -6.98
N HIS A 106 -6.76 -1.41 -8.18
CA HIS A 106 -6.89 -0.44 -9.27
C HIS A 106 -8.32 -0.42 -9.78
N ASP A 107 -9.06 0.68 -9.59
CA ASP A 107 -10.44 0.84 -10.08
C ASP A 107 -10.41 1.21 -11.56
N MET A 108 -10.15 0.22 -12.40
CA MET A 108 -9.92 0.35 -13.82
C MET A 108 -10.90 -0.50 -14.63
N PRO A 109 -11.22 -0.11 -15.86
CA PRO A 109 -12.10 -0.87 -16.72
C PRO A 109 -11.43 -2.19 -17.19
N PRO A 110 -12.20 -3.14 -17.75
CA PRO A 110 -11.69 -4.43 -18.21
C PRO A 110 -10.57 -4.36 -19.27
N ASP A 111 -10.52 -3.28 -20.06
CA ASP A 111 -9.50 -2.98 -21.08
C ASP A 111 -8.28 -2.24 -20.51
N TYR A 112 -8.06 -2.36 -19.20
CA TYR A 112 -6.93 -1.73 -18.50
C TYR A 112 -5.57 -2.07 -19.13
N LYS A 113 -5.39 -3.31 -19.55
CA LYS A 113 -4.14 -3.75 -20.21
C LYS A 113 -3.87 -2.96 -21.51
N GLU A 114 -4.89 -2.71 -22.30
CA GLU A 114 -4.80 -1.93 -23.53
C GLU A 114 -4.50 -0.46 -23.21
N MET A 115 -5.17 0.11 -22.21
CA MET A 115 -4.91 1.48 -21.75
C MET A 115 -3.47 1.68 -21.29
N ILE A 116 -2.89 0.69 -20.58
CA ILE A 116 -1.48 0.73 -20.17
C ILE A 116 -0.56 0.83 -21.40
N ALA A 117 -0.91 0.12 -22.45
CA ALA A 117 -0.11 0.07 -23.68
C ALA A 117 -0.02 1.41 -24.40
N ASP A 118 -1.00 2.28 -24.23
CA ASP A 118 -1.11 3.57 -24.91
C ASP A 118 -0.42 4.72 -24.16
N HIS A 119 -0.01 4.52 -22.90
CA HIS A 119 0.56 5.57 -22.07
C HIS A 119 1.90 5.18 -21.44
N ASP A 120 2.74 6.17 -21.19
CA ASP A 120 4.03 5.98 -20.50
C ASP A 120 3.83 5.71 -18.99
N ILE A 121 2.83 6.35 -18.38
CA ILE A 121 2.50 6.25 -16.96
C ILE A 121 0.98 6.26 -16.79
N ILE A 122 0.47 5.36 -15.97
CA ILE A 122 -0.87 5.45 -15.39
C ILE A 122 -0.72 5.93 -13.94
N HIS A 123 -1.32 7.08 -13.67
CA HIS A 123 -1.25 7.72 -12.36
C HIS A 123 -2.64 7.85 -11.75
N GLY A 124 -2.77 7.42 -10.51
CA GLY A 124 -4.03 7.45 -9.77
C GLY A 124 -3.90 8.10 -8.41
N TYR A 125 -5.01 8.18 -7.71
CA TYR A 125 -5.10 8.62 -6.33
C TYR A 125 -5.87 7.62 -5.48
N MET A 126 -5.47 7.53 -4.22
CA MET A 126 -6.03 6.57 -3.28
C MET A 126 -7.38 7.04 -2.76
N ILE A 127 -8.34 6.15 -2.82
CA ILE A 127 -9.66 6.28 -2.23
C ILE A 127 -9.77 5.22 -1.14
N ASP A 128 -9.83 5.64 0.11
CA ASP A 128 -10.01 4.73 1.22
C ASP A 128 -11.41 4.12 1.21
N ARG A 129 -11.47 2.80 1.41
CA ARG A 129 -12.71 2.03 1.55
C ARG A 129 -12.77 1.47 2.97
N TYR A 130 -13.90 1.70 3.66
CA TYR A 130 -14.06 1.29 5.06
C TYR A 130 -15.53 1.07 5.41
N ASP A 131 -15.77 0.57 6.60
CA ASP A 131 -17.08 0.48 7.25
C ASP A 131 -17.04 1.23 8.59
N ASP A 132 -18.17 1.42 9.23
CA ASP A 132 -18.28 2.06 10.55
C ASP A 132 -17.54 1.28 11.65
N THR A 133 -17.31 -0.02 11.43
CA THR A 133 -16.57 -0.89 12.32
C THR A 133 -15.36 -1.51 11.61
N LEU A 134 -14.28 -1.72 12.37
CA LEU A 134 -13.10 -2.40 11.85
C LEU A 134 -13.32 -3.93 11.88
N HIS A 135 -13.42 -4.55 10.72
CA HIS A 135 -13.55 -5.99 10.56
C HIS A 135 -12.70 -6.50 9.38
N ASP A 136 -12.50 -7.80 9.29
CA ASP A 136 -11.78 -8.45 8.20
C ASP A 136 -12.68 -8.65 6.99
N ALA A 137 -12.08 -8.77 5.80
CA ALA A 137 -12.79 -9.18 4.61
C ALA A 137 -13.26 -10.64 4.75
N ILE A 138 -14.44 -10.93 4.20
CA ILE A 138 -15.01 -12.28 4.18
C ILE A 138 -14.92 -12.82 2.76
N GLU A 139 -14.26 -13.96 2.62
CA GLU A 139 -14.15 -14.63 1.33
C GLU A 139 -15.54 -14.89 0.71
N GLY A 140 -15.65 -14.69 -0.59
CA GLY A 140 -16.87 -14.91 -1.36
C GLY A 140 -17.91 -13.79 -1.29
N LEU A 141 -17.69 -12.76 -0.47
CA LEU A 141 -18.54 -11.57 -0.48
C LEU A 141 -17.81 -10.39 -1.16
N PRO A 142 -18.51 -9.57 -1.99
CA PRO A 142 -17.86 -8.44 -2.67
C PRO A 142 -17.27 -7.44 -1.68
N LEU A 143 -15.99 -7.05 -1.85
CA LEU A 143 -15.32 -6.08 -0.97
C LEU A 143 -16.08 -4.76 -0.83
N MET A 144 -16.71 -4.30 -1.91
CA MET A 144 -17.49 -3.06 -1.90
C MET A 144 -18.75 -3.15 -1.03
N ALA A 145 -19.26 -4.34 -0.80
CA ALA A 145 -20.37 -4.57 0.13
C ALA A 145 -19.91 -4.61 1.59
N HIS A 146 -18.67 -5.08 1.82
CA HIS A 146 -18.05 -5.08 3.16
C HIS A 146 -17.62 -3.70 3.60
N TYR A 147 -17.07 -2.90 2.67
CA TYR A 147 -16.50 -1.59 2.94
C TYR A 147 -17.21 -0.56 2.06
N PRO A 148 -18.50 -0.27 2.38
CA PRO A 148 -19.36 0.55 1.53
C PRO A 148 -18.99 2.04 1.55
N ILE A 149 -18.32 2.50 2.61
CA ILE A 149 -18.01 3.91 2.79
C ILE A 149 -16.74 4.26 2.00
N GLU A 150 -16.83 5.33 1.23
CA GLU A 150 -15.74 5.88 0.44
C GLU A 150 -15.26 7.21 1.03
N GLY A 151 -13.96 7.40 1.13
CA GLY A 151 -13.42 8.62 1.69
C GLY A 151 -11.93 8.85 1.38
N LEU A 152 -11.45 10.02 1.79
CA LEU A 152 -10.05 10.42 1.67
C LEU A 152 -9.41 10.47 3.07
N VAL A 153 -9.47 9.35 3.80
CA VAL A 153 -9.05 9.29 5.21
C VAL A 153 -7.56 9.62 5.35
N ILE A 154 -6.71 9.00 4.55
CA ILE A 154 -5.26 9.28 4.56
C ILE A 154 -4.99 10.75 4.27
N ARG A 155 -5.67 11.32 3.27
CA ARG A 155 -5.54 12.75 2.93
C ARG A 155 -5.96 13.64 4.09
N LYS A 156 -7.10 13.36 4.72
CA LYS A 156 -7.57 14.13 5.89
C LYS A 156 -6.61 14.04 7.07
N VAL A 157 -6.00 12.88 7.31
CA VAL A 157 -4.97 12.70 8.34
C VAL A 157 -3.76 13.58 8.02
N CYS A 158 -3.26 13.54 6.78
CA CYS A 158 -2.12 14.36 6.36
C CYS A 158 -2.42 15.86 6.51
N ASP A 159 -3.62 16.31 6.13
CA ASP A 159 -4.07 17.70 6.23
C ASP A 159 -4.16 18.15 7.70
N THR A 160 -4.78 17.33 8.55
CA THR A 160 -5.02 17.64 9.96
C THR A 160 -3.72 17.81 10.75
N PHE A 161 -2.70 17.02 10.44
CA PHE A 161 -1.43 16.99 11.17
C PHE A 161 -0.30 17.76 10.48
N GLY A 162 -0.62 18.54 9.43
CA GLY A 162 0.36 19.38 8.73
C GLY A 162 1.46 18.57 8.03
N VAL A 163 1.25 17.28 7.80
CA VAL A 163 2.19 16.41 7.09
C VAL A 163 2.37 16.86 5.65
N GLN A 164 1.38 17.55 5.08
CA GLN A 164 1.41 18.14 3.75
C GLN A 164 2.56 19.13 3.52
N ALA A 165 2.98 19.90 4.55
CA ALA A 165 4.05 20.88 4.39
C ALA A 165 5.40 20.25 3.99
N ARG A 166 5.54 18.92 4.14
CA ARG A 166 6.73 18.16 3.76
C ARG A 166 6.54 17.25 2.56
N CYS A 167 5.31 17.00 2.16
CA CYS A 167 4.98 15.97 1.16
C CYS A 167 3.75 16.41 0.35
N ASP A 168 3.90 17.28 -0.63
CA ASP A 168 2.84 17.74 -1.56
C ASP A 168 1.86 16.63 -1.99
N ASN A 169 0.78 16.39 -1.23
CA ASN A 169 -0.25 15.33 -1.45
C ASN A 169 0.29 13.89 -1.63
N HIS A 170 1.42 13.61 -1.09
CA HIS A 170 2.32 12.50 -1.29
C HIS A 170 1.68 11.11 -1.19
N PHE A 171 0.98 10.88 -0.09
CA PHE A 171 0.45 9.57 0.23
C PHE A 171 -0.86 9.23 -0.47
N ALA A 172 -1.49 10.21 -1.11
CA ALA A 172 -2.74 10.01 -1.81
C ALA A 172 -2.55 9.64 -3.30
N ASN A 173 -1.34 9.79 -3.84
CA ASN A 173 -1.07 9.56 -5.26
C ASN A 173 -0.28 8.26 -5.47
N LYS A 174 -0.57 7.56 -6.57
CA LYS A 174 0.10 6.30 -6.94
C LYS A 174 0.46 6.28 -8.42
N ILE A 175 1.65 5.80 -8.74
CA ILE A 175 1.96 5.29 -10.07
C ILE A 175 1.47 3.85 -10.11
N MET A 176 0.38 3.62 -10.83
CA MET A 176 -0.29 2.33 -10.95
C MET A 176 0.41 1.43 -11.95
N ALA A 177 0.85 2.04 -13.08
CA ALA A 177 1.62 1.38 -14.12
C ALA A 177 2.62 2.37 -14.73
N CYS A 178 3.72 1.86 -15.24
CA CYS A 178 4.71 2.64 -15.97
C CYS A 178 5.39 1.81 -17.05
N ARG A 179 5.85 2.46 -18.13
CA ARG A 179 6.74 1.86 -19.10
C ARG A 179 8.08 1.51 -18.43
N CYS A 180 8.58 0.30 -18.65
CA CYS A 180 9.87 -0.14 -18.15
C CYS A 180 10.99 0.76 -18.70
N GLY A 181 11.94 1.16 -17.89
CA GLY A 181 12.95 2.15 -18.26
C GLY A 181 12.64 3.56 -17.73
N ILE A 182 11.41 3.84 -17.31
CA ILE A 182 11.11 5.05 -16.54
C ILE A 182 11.51 4.81 -15.09
N PRO A 183 12.36 5.67 -14.50
CA PRO A 183 12.88 5.45 -13.15
C PRO A 183 11.83 5.81 -12.08
N VAL A 184 11.02 4.82 -11.68
CA VAL A 184 10.02 4.97 -10.61
C VAL A 184 10.65 4.72 -9.25
N ASN A 185 10.32 5.55 -8.28
CA ASN A 185 10.62 5.29 -6.88
C ASN A 185 9.57 4.35 -6.29
N PHE A 186 9.89 3.06 -6.21
CA PHE A 186 9.00 2.02 -5.71
C PHE A 186 8.86 1.98 -4.18
N ILE A 187 9.42 2.94 -3.44
CA ILE A 187 9.12 3.11 -1.99
C ILE A 187 7.66 3.50 -1.80
N GLY A 188 6.70 2.89 -2.23
CA GLY A 188 5.29 3.26 -2.22
C GLY A 188 4.74 3.68 -3.57
N SER A 189 5.57 3.72 -4.63
CA SER A 189 5.18 4.06 -6.01
C SER A 189 4.50 5.43 -6.16
N HIS A 190 4.97 6.43 -5.40
CA HIS A 190 4.35 7.76 -5.39
C HIS A 190 4.98 8.75 -6.37
N CYS A 191 6.20 8.51 -6.84
CA CYS A 191 6.96 9.45 -7.67
C CYS A 191 8.01 8.79 -8.56
N LEU A 192 8.58 9.57 -9.50
CA LEU A 192 9.81 9.20 -10.20
C LEU A 192 11.03 9.40 -9.30
N VAL A 193 12.13 8.68 -9.58
CA VAL A 193 13.37 8.74 -8.78
C VAL A 193 13.95 10.15 -8.72
N ASP A 194 13.96 10.87 -9.86
CA ASP A 194 14.54 12.21 -9.97
C ASP A 194 13.56 13.34 -9.60
N SER A 195 12.30 13.01 -9.33
CA SER A 195 11.27 13.96 -8.94
C SER A 195 11.13 13.96 -7.42
N LEU A 196 11.70 14.97 -6.77
CA LEU A 196 11.42 15.24 -5.36
C LEU A 196 9.98 15.75 -5.13
N LYS A 197 9.26 16.03 -6.23
CA LYS A 197 7.87 16.51 -6.20
C LYS A 197 6.95 15.42 -6.73
N HIS A 198 6.14 14.89 -5.86
CA HIS A 198 5.17 13.86 -6.19
C HIS A 198 4.11 14.37 -7.17
N GLY A 199 3.72 13.50 -8.12
CA GLY A 199 2.76 13.85 -9.16
C GLY A 199 3.27 14.83 -10.23
N THR A 200 4.54 15.24 -10.17
CA THR A 200 5.23 15.93 -11.27
C THR A 200 5.93 14.92 -12.16
N PHE A 201 5.63 14.97 -13.44
CA PHE A 201 6.24 14.12 -14.45
C PHE A 201 6.92 14.98 -15.49
N ASP A 202 7.96 14.41 -16.13
CA ASP A 202 8.60 15.06 -17.27
C ASP A 202 7.53 15.41 -18.32
N PRO A 203 7.51 16.66 -18.85
CA PRO A 203 6.54 17.06 -19.87
C PRO A 203 6.56 16.22 -21.16
N GLY A 204 7.63 15.47 -21.39
CA GLY A 204 7.75 14.57 -22.52
C GLY A 204 7.09 13.21 -22.32
N LEU A 205 6.60 12.89 -21.11
CA LEU A 205 5.92 11.63 -20.82
C LEU A 205 4.41 11.73 -21.05
N ASP A 206 3.84 10.72 -21.69
CA ASP A 206 2.40 10.57 -21.81
C ASP A 206 1.82 9.95 -20.53
N VAL A 207 1.07 10.74 -19.76
CA VAL A 207 0.57 10.36 -18.45
C VAL A 207 -0.96 10.38 -18.42
N LEU A 208 -1.56 9.21 -18.31
CA LEU A 208 -2.98 9.10 -17.98
C LEU A 208 -3.17 9.39 -16.48
N ARG A 209 -3.90 10.45 -16.16
CA ARG A 209 -4.08 10.96 -14.79
C ARG A 209 -5.45 10.64 -14.24
N ASP A 210 -5.60 10.91 -12.94
CA ASP A 210 -6.88 10.92 -12.22
C ASP A 210 -7.59 9.56 -12.18
N GLN A 211 -6.82 8.47 -12.30
CA GLN A 211 -7.33 7.14 -12.08
C GLN A 211 -7.53 6.88 -10.57
N ARG A 212 -8.28 5.84 -10.22
CA ARG A 212 -8.63 5.56 -8.83
C ARG A 212 -7.91 4.31 -8.36
N VAL A 213 -7.40 4.35 -7.12
CA VAL A 213 -6.90 3.18 -6.40
C VAL A 213 -7.74 3.02 -5.14
N LEU A 214 -8.54 1.95 -5.07
CA LEU A 214 -9.31 1.63 -3.89
C LEU A 214 -8.38 1.04 -2.84
N HIS A 215 -8.39 1.62 -1.64
CA HIS A 215 -7.46 1.29 -0.58
C HIS A 215 -8.20 0.74 0.64
N PHE A 216 -7.94 -0.52 0.97
CA PHE A 216 -8.65 -1.31 1.98
C PHE A 216 -7.82 -1.50 3.26
N THR A 217 -7.09 -0.48 3.69
CA THR A 217 -6.24 -0.56 4.89
C THR A 217 -7.02 -0.47 6.21
N TRP A 218 -8.26 0.06 6.17
CA TRP A 218 -9.07 0.36 7.36
C TRP A 218 -9.88 -0.87 7.80
N ARG A 219 -9.18 -1.90 8.29
CA ARG A 219 -9.72 -3.20 8.72
C ARG A 219 -9.29 -3.53 10.15
N SER A 220 -9.67 -4.66 10.71
CA SER A 220 -9.34 -5.06 12.08
C SER A 220 -7.82 -5.02 12.36
N THR A 221 -7.00 -5.33 11.37
CA THR A 221 -5.54 -5.38 11.46
C THR A 221 -4.86 -4.00 11.49
N ILE A 222 -5.60 -2.90 11.24
CA ILE A 222 -5.01 -1.55 11.10
C ILE A 222 -4.22 -1.12 12.35
N LEU A 223 -4.70 -1.43 13.54
CA LEU A 223 -4.04 -1.04 14.78
C LEU A 223 -2.69 -1.76 14.94
N ASP A 224 -2.64 -3.05 14.67
CA ASP A 224 -1.40 -3.84 14.72
C ASP A 224 -0.43 -3.42 13.62
N ARG A 225 -0.94 -3.18 12.41
CA ARG A 225 -0.18 -2.67 11.28
C ARG A 225 0.47 -1.32 11.60
N MET A 226 -0.30 -0.38 12.19
CA MET A 226 0.22 0.91 12.64
C MET A 226 1.19 0.74 13.81
N ALA A 227 0.96 -0.21 14.70
CA ALA A 227 1.88 -0.53 15.77
C ALA A 227 3.26 -0.99 15.26
N GLY A 228 3.38 -1.60 14.10
CA GLY A 228 4.64 -1.99 13.45
C GLY A 228 5.43 -0.86 12.77
N LYS A 229 4.77 0.22 12.33
CA LYS A 229 5.40 1.31 11.54
C LYS A 229 6.10 2.36 12.40
N THR A 230 7.20 2.95 11.89
CA THR A 230 8.03 3.92 12.63
C THR A 230 7.66 5.39 12.43
N TYR A 231 6.85 5.76 11.47
CA TYR A 231 6.37 7.13 11.24
C TYR A 231 4.85 7.25 11.33
N PHE A 232 4.33 8.45 11.49
CA PHE A 232 2.91 8.82 11.56
C PHE A 232 2.11 8.21 12.70
N LYS A 233 2.73 7.85 13.80
CA LYS A 233 2.18 6.85 14.68
C LYS A 233 1.15 7.36 15.65
N ALA A 234 1.46 8.42 16.38
CA ALA A 234 0.57 8.93 17.42
C ALA A 234 -0.69 9.54 16.80
N GLU A 235 -0.50 10.34 15.76
CA GLU A 235 -1.58 11.07 15.10
C GLU A 235 -2.51 10.13 14.35
N LEU A 236 -1.95 9.19 13.58
CA LEU A 236 -2.76 8.23 12.83
C LEU A 236 -3.49 7.26 13.75
N LEU A 237 -2.82 6.77 14.80
CA LEU A 237 -3.44 5.94 15.81
C LEU A 237 -4.55 6.69 16.56
N TRP A 238 -4.34 7.96 16.92
CA TRP A 238 -5.36 8.79 17.54
C TRP A 238 -6.55 8.99 16.58
N TYR A 239 -6.29 9.21 15.29
CA TYR A 239 -7.32 9.40 14.29
C TYR A 239 -8.15 8.13 14.11
N VAL A 240 -7.50 6.97 13.92
CA VAL A 240 -8.16 5.67 13.83
C VAL A 240 -9.02 5.39 15.04
N GLN A 241 -8.50 5.66 16.24
CA GLN A 241 -9.23 5.50 17.47
C GLN A 241 -10.45 6.43 17.55
N LYS A 242 -10.30 7.69 17.18
CA LYS A 242 -11.39 8.66 17.21
C LYS A 242 -12.53 8.32 16.25
N PHE A 243 -12.22 7.78 15.08
CA PHE A 243 -13.21 7.51 14.03
C PHE A 243 -13.73 6.08 14.05
N PHE A 244 -12.94 5.11 14.48
CA PHE A 244 -13.28 3.68 14.45
C PHE A 244 -13.32 3.04 15.84
N GLY A 245 -12.82 3.72 16.85
CA GLY A 245 -12.57 3.13 18.17
C GLY A 245 -13.76 3.05 19.11
N GLY A 246 -14.96 3.45 18.73
CA GLY A 246 -16.24 3.23 19.45
C GLY A 246 -16.27 3.44 20.98
N GLY A 247 -15.24 4.05 21.60
CA GLY A 247 -15.16 4.21 23.05
C GLY A 247 -14.05 5.13 23.52
N ASP A 248 -14.23 5.66 24.73
CA ASP A 248 -13.32 6.63 25.38
C ASP A 248 -11.96 6.04 25.84
N LYS A 249 -11.71 4.75 25.59
CA LYS A 249 -10.47 4.10 26.04
C LYS A 249 -9.59 3.73 24.85
N PRO A 250 -8.37 4.28 24.78
CA PRO A 250 -7.40 3.92 23.77
C PRO A 250 -7.04 2.43 23.81
N HIS A 251 -6.86 1.83 22.62
CA HIS A 251 -6.34 0.46 22.52
C HIS A 251 -4.97 0.37 23.22
N PRO A 252 -4.67 -0.68 24.00
CA PRO A 252 -3.43 -0.80 24.76
C PRO A 252 -2.14 -0.65 23.95
N ALA A 253 -2.17 -1.06 22.66
CA ALA A 253 -1.04 -0.87 21.75
C ALA A 253 -0.84 0.61 21.38
N VAL A 254 -1.93 1.40 21.29
CA VAL A 254 -1.91 2.85 21.03
C VAL A 254 -1.28 3.58 22.22
N LEU A 255 -1.70 3.23 23.45
CA LEU A 255 -1.18 3.85 24.67
C LEU A 255 0.32 3.63 24.85
N ARG A 256 0.77 2.37 24.77
CA ARG A 256 2.21 2.04 24.94
C ARG A 256 3.10 2.76 23.94
N LYS A 257 2.62 2.97 22.73
CA LYS A 257 3.40 3.63 21.70
C LYS A 257 3.36 5.14 21.80
N HIS A 258 2.25 5.70 22.22
CA HIS A 258 2.12 7.12 22.51
C HIS A 258 3.04 7.53 23.66
N GLU A 259 3.07 6.76 24.76
CA GLU A 259 3.98 6.95 25.88
C GLU A 259 5.45 6.94 25.43
N TRP A 260 5.85 5.92 24.67
CA TRP A 260 7.22 5.84 24.14
C TRP A 260 7.57 7.00 23.18
N GLN A 261 6.63 7.46 22.36
CA GLN A 261 6.88 8.59 21.44
C GLN A 261 6.98 9.91 22.16
N LEU A 262 6.19 10.13 23.20
CA LEU A 262 6.31 11.30 24.07
C LEU A 262 7.69 11.32 24.76
N GLU A 263 8.13 10.20 25.31
CA GLU A 263 9.47 10.09 25.90
C GLU A 263 10.58 10.40 24.87
N VAL A 264 10.48 9.91 23.65
CA VAL A 264 11.45 10.18 22.58
C VAL A 264 11.40 11.61 22.09
N GLN A 265 10.22 12.24 22.06
CA GLN A 265 10.05 13.64 21.70
C GLN A 265 10.57 14.57 22.78
N GLU A 266 10.28 14.29 24.04
CA GLU A 266 10.80 15.03 25.19
C GLU A 266 12.33 14.94 25.27
N ALA A 267 12.91 13.74 25.05
CA ALA A 267 14.34 13.53 25.00
C ALA A 267 15.04 14.29 23.85
N LYS A 268 14.31 14.59 22.76
CA LYS A 268 14.79 15.38 21.61
C LYS A 268 14.46 16.87 21.70
N GLY A 269 13.80 17.33 22.77
CA GLY A 269 13.40 18.73 22.96
C GLY A 269 12.32 19.19 21.96
N TRP A 270 11.51 18.28 21.44
CA TRP A 270 10.44 18.59 20.50
C TRP A 270 9.14 18.92 21.25
N VAL A 271 8.65 20.12 21.10
CA VAL A 271 7.35 20.51 21.66
C VAL A 271 6.28 20.30 20.60
N PRO A 272 5.21 19.52 20.86
CA PRO A 272 4.11 19.35 19.91
C PRO A 272 3.46 20.71 19.63
N CYS A 273 3.23 20.99 18.35
CA CYS A 273 2.45 22.17 17.95
C CYS A 273 1.04 22.02 18.53
N GLN A 274 0.66 22.87 19.47
CA GLN A 274 -0.69 22.89 20.03
C GLN A 274 -1.65 23.21 18.90
N ALA A 275 -2.60 22.31 18.63
CA ALA A 275 -3.70 22.56 17.73
C ALA A 275 -4.45 23.81 18.25
N THR A 276 -4.37 24.91 17.54
CA THR A 276 -5.23 26.06 17.78
C THR A 276 -6.66 25.63 17.51
N THR A 277 -7.48 25.67 18.54
CA THR A 277 -8.92 25.39 18.55
C THR A 277 -9.68 26.28 17.59
#